data_9536a1f720a60217e183abd1eaa049e3
#
_entry.id   9536a1f720a60217e183abd1eaa049e3
#
_cell.length_a   1.000
_cell.length_b   1.000
_cell.length_c   1.000
_cell.angle_alpha   90.00
_cell.angle_beta   90.00
_cell.angle_gamma   90.00
#
_symmetry.space_group_name_H-M   'P 1'
#
loop_
_entity.id
_entity.type
_entity.pdbx_description
1 polymer ?
#
loop_
_entity_poly.entity_id
_entity_poly.type
_entity_poly.pdbx_seq_one_letter_code
_entity_poly.pdbx_strand_id
1 'polypeptide(L)'
;MRELVNFDSGERLRLSVEDKTLVSVSQKGGKTKQSKKEFASEMEAKKACVKKEWESLKKGFVMQNSEAKAGAASLHVYIGGGYTGALSFAGLKDEIYVYKSGGQKDGGKPSDLLVVLDRNGAIKEQIALPKPLAWDAQCAGENLLLDLDHEIYIFEPKEAKFREILAEQNIKKSSEIASFICSANNAAVFGMFGQIYTFCEDKISKLGEYKCSTKNHVPILCAALSADASTLALCTKENELQILNAKNGEILSELRAEFGVLDKICFLDDETLLLRQHLENKLLSLDIKSAKVTKQPWIKDEYLRASEFCVEDGKLVVIDQSRGYAINLKSGDVMAEFTLDHVVKSCEAKFIDGKLAVRTDYGCFSLYEI
;
A
#
# COMPACT_ATOMS: atom_id res chain seq x y z
N MET A 1 -20.48 5.14 15.83
CA MET A 1 -20.07 4.37 17.04
C MET A 1 -18.91 3.48 16.63
N ARG A 2 -17.86 3.32 17.46
CA ARG A 2 -16.71 2.44 17.16
C ARG A 2 -16.70 1.28 18.12
N GLU A 3 -16.61 0.07 17.61
CA GLU A 3 -16.51 -1.15 18.40
C GLU A 3 -15.09 -1.72 18.28
N LEU A 4 -14.47 -1.99 19.42
CA LEU A 4 -13.14 -2.57 19.50
C LEU A 4 -13.23 -3.95 20.16
N VAL A 5 -12.60 -4.93 19.58
CA VAL A 5 -12.57 -6.31 20.05
C VAL A 5 -11.13 -6.74 20.27
N ASN A 6 -10.85 -7.31 21.41
CA ASN A 6 -9.57 -7.99 21.65
C ASN A 6 -9.81 -9.49 21.50
N PHE A 7 -9.29 -10.08 20.43
CA PHE A 7 -9.53 -11.49 20.11
C PHE A 7 -8.91 -12.46 21.11
N ASP A 8 -7.79 -12.09 21.75
CA ASP A 8 -7.09 -12.93 22.72
C ASP A 8 -7.86 -13.04 24.05
N SER A 9 -8.37 -11.89 24.53
CA SER A 9 -9.05 -11.83 25.84
C SER A 9 -10.58 -11.91 25.75
N GLY A 10 -11.15 -11.79 24.55
CA GLY A 10 -12.58 -11.66 24.34
C GLY A 10 -13.18 -10.34 24.86
N GLU A 11 -12.34 -9.38 25.26
CA GLU A 11 -12.79 -8.08 25.75
C GLU A 11 -13.32 -7.21 24.61
N ARG A 12 -14.44 -6.52 24.85
CA ARG A 12 -15.04 -5.57 23.91
C ARG A 12 -15.07 -4.18 24.53
N LEU A 13 -14.81 -3.16 23.70
CA LEU A 13 -14.87 -1.76 24.08
C LEU A 13 -15.65 -0.99 23.02
N ARG A 14 -16.71 -0.30 23.45
CA ARG A 14 -17.47 0.62 22.59
C ARG A 14 -17.13 2.06 22.96
N LEU A 15 -16.86 2.86 21.95
CA LEU A 15 -16.57 4.28 22.09
C LEU A 15 -17.59 5.09 21.28
N SER A 16 -18.19 6.10 21.91
CA SER A 16 -19.04 7.07 21.24
C SER A 16 -18.80 8.46 21.82
N VAL A 17 -19.07 9.46 21.00
CA VAL A 17 -19.10 10.86 21.44
C VAL A 17 -20.55 11.33 21.34
N GLU A 18 -21.10 11.77 22.48
CA GLU A 18 -22.44 12.34 22.62
C GLU A 18 -22.25 13.82 23.03
N ASP A 19 -22.48 14.75 22.08
CA ASP A 19 -22.14 16.15 22.23
C ASP A 19 -20.65 16.32 22.63
N LYS A 20 -20.38 16.85 23.80
CA LYS A 20 -19.02 17.03 24.35
C LYS A 20 -18.59 15.91 25.31
N THR A 21 -19.33 14.79 25.35
CA THR A 21 -19.09 13.70 26.30
C THR A 21 -18.57 12.47 25.55
N LEU A 22 -17.40 11.98 25.96
CA LEU A 22 -16.91 10.65 25.56
C LEU A 22 -17.54 9.57 26.43
N VAL A 23 -18.29 8.69 25.83
CA VAL A 23 -18.88 7.51 26.46
C VAL A 23 -18.04 6.29 26.09
N SER A 24 -17.67 5.49 27.09
CA SER A 24 -16.92 4.26 26.91
C SER A 24 -17.62 3.14 27.65
N VAL A 25 -17.91 2.06 26.94
CA VAL A 25 -18.52 0.84 27.51
C VAL A 25 -17.57 -0.31 27.27
N SER A 26 -17.00 -0.88 28.33
CA SER A 26 -16.16 -2.08 28.26
C SER A 26 -16.92 -3.29 28.77
N GLN A 27 -16.72 -4.44 28.10
CA GLN A 27 -17.29 -5.72 28.47
C GLN A 27 -16.18 -6.77 28.57
N LYS A 28 -16.06 -7.41 29.73
CA LYS A 28 -15.07 -8.45 30.00
C LYS A 28 -15.63 -9.50 30.95
N GLY A 29 -15.54 -10.78 30.59
CA GLY A 29 -16.00 -11.90 31.45
C GLY A 29 -17.45 -11.74 31.91
N GLY A 30 -18.35 -11.26 31.05
CA GLY A 30 -19.78 -11.04 31.36
C GLY A 30 -20.06 -9.77 32.16
N LYS A 31 -19.06 -9.05 32.64
CA LYS A 31 -19.21 -7.78 33.36
C LYS A 31 -19.13 -6.60 32.40
N THR A 32 -20.08 -5.67 32.52
CA THR A 32 -20.11 -4.43 31.75
C THR A 32 -19.78 -3.24 32.65
N LYS A 33 -18.89 -2.39 32.20
CA LYS A 33 -18.52 -1.14 32.88
C LYS A 33 -18.67 0.02 31.90
N GLN A 34 -19.44 1.04 32.30
CA GLN A 34 -19.59 2.27 31.55
C GLN A 34 -18.83 3.42 32.24
N SER A 35 -18.21 4.28 31.46
CA SER A 35 -17.64 5.54 31.93
C SER A 35 -18.01 6.67 30.97
N LYS A 36 -18.26 7.84 31.54
CA LYS A 36 -18.54 9.08 30.81
C LYS A 36 -17.53 10.15 31.23
N LYS A 37 -17.00 10.87 30.24
CA LYS A 37 -16.08 12.00 30.49
C LYS A 37 -16.50 13.17 29.63
N GLU A 38 -16.81 14.30 30.29
CA GLU A 38 -17.15 15.55 29.64
C GLU A 38 -15.89 16.35 29.29
N PHE A 39 -15.91 17.08 28.17
CA PHE A 39 -14.86 17.94 27.66
C PHE A 39 -15.40 19.35 27.41
N ALA A 40 -14.52 20.32 27.17
CA ALA A 40 -14.93 21.69 26.91
C ALA A 40 -15.67 21.82 25.54
N SER A 41 -15.37 20.96 24.58
CA SER A 41 -16.02 20.96 23.26
C SER A 41 -16.18 19.55 22.69
N GLU A 42 -17.09 19.40 21.72
CA GLU A 42 -17.26 18.18 20.93
C GLU A 42 -15.96 17.77 20.22
N MET A 43 -15.21 18.75 19.71
CA MET A 43 -13.93 18.49 19.04
C MET A 43 -12.91 17.89 20.01
N GLU A 44 -12.84 18.35 21.25
CA GLU A 44 -11.97 17.75 22.27
C GLU A 44 -12.42 16.34 22.64
N ALA A 45 -13.73 16.10 22.75
CA ALA A 45 -14.28 14.77 23.00
C ALA A 45 -13.93 13.81 21.83
N LYS A 46 -14.03 14.25 20.57
CA LYS A 46 -13.63 13.47 19.39
C LYS A 46 -12.14 13.16 19.41
N LYS A 47 -11.26 14.13 19.71
CA LYS A 47 -9.81 13.89 19.85
C LYS A 47 -9.51 12.88 20.96
N ALA A 48 -10.20 12.97 22.09
CA ALA A 48 -10.04 12.03 23.19
C ALA A 48 -10.53 10.62 22.83
N CYS A 49 -11.60 10.51 22.03
CA CYS A 49 -12.09 9.25 21.48
C CYS A 49 -11.03 8.56 20.60
N VAL A 50 -10.49 9.28 19.61
CA VAL A 50 -9.42 8.78 18.72
C VAL A 50 -8.17 8.38 19.52
N LYS A 51 -7.77 9.18 20.50
CA LYS A 51 -6.64 8.85 21.38
C LYS A 51 -6.90 7.56 22.16
N LYS A 52 -8.09 7.39 22.73
CA LYS A 52 -8.46 6.20 23.50
C LYS A 52 -8.53 4.95 22.60
N GLU A 53 -9.03 5.11 21.39
CA GLU A 53 -8.99 4.04 20.37
C GLU A 53 -7.55 3.62 20.09
N TRP A 54 -6.67 4.59 19.77
CA TRP A 54 -5.27 4.33 19.51
C TRP A 54 -4.55 3.60 20.67
N GLU A 55 -4.80 4.02 21.91
CA GLU A 55 -4.27 3.35 23.11
C GLU A 55 -4.79 1.93 23.25
N SER A 56 -6.02 1.66 22.81
CA SER A 56 -6.61 0.32 22.82
C SER A 56 -6.07 -0.55 21.70
N LEU A 57 -5.93 -0.02 20.48
CA LEU A 57 -5.31 -0.73 19.37
C LEU A 57 -3.91 -1.24 19.72
N LYS A 58 -3.09 -0.40 20.38
CA LYS A 58 -1.75 -0.81 20.86
C LYS A 58 -1.76 -1.89 21.94
N LYS A 59 -2.91 -2.16 22.55
CA LYS A 59 -3.13 -3.25 23.51
C LYS A 59 -3.72 -4.51 22.86
N GLY A 60 -3.71 -4.59 21.54
CA GLY A 60 -4.21 -5.75 20.78
C GLY A 60 -5.72 -5.71 20.50
N PHE A 61 -6.39 -4.58 20.69
CA PHE A 61 -7.75 -4.45 20.19
C PHE A 61 -7.74 -4.16 18.69
N VAL A 62 -8.79 -4.60 18.01
CA VAL A 62 -9.10 -4.32 16.62
C VAL A 62 -10.39 -3.51 16.59
N MET A 63 -10.39 -2.36 15.91
CA MET A 63 -11.61 -1.60 15.66
C MET A 63 -12.32 -2.18 14.46
N GLN A 64 -13.59 -2.45 14.59
CA GLN A 64 -14.48 -2.93 13.53
C GLN A 64 -15.69 -2.00 13.43
N ASN A 65 -16.12 -1.72 12.19
CA ASN A 65 -17.32 -0.95 11.90
C ASN A 65 -18.01 -1.52 10.66
N SER A 66 -18.92 -2.45 10.86
CA SER A 66 -19.69 -3.08 9.78
C SER A 66 -20.68 -2.12 9.08
N GLU A 67 -20.96 -0.97 9.70
CA GLU A 67 -21.86 0.06 9.17
C GLU A 67 -21.08 1.28 8.66
N ALA A 68 -19.79 1.09 8.33
CA ALA A 68 -18.97 2.17 7.78
C ALA A 68 -19.55 2.66 6.46
N LYS A 69 -19.68 3.98 6.36
CA LYS A 69 -20.08 4.65 5.12
C LYS A 69 -18.84 5.04 4.31
N ALA A 70 -19.05 5.40 3.05
CA ALA A 70 -17.98 5.92 2.21
C ALA A 70 -17.17 7.01 2.93
N GLY A 71 -15.85 6.90 2.91
CA GLY A 71 -14.91 7.74 3.65
C GLY A 71 -14.68 7.34 5.11
N ALA A 72 -15.39 6.33 5.63
CA ALA A 72 -15.20 5.87 7.01
C ALA A 72 -14.40 4.57 7.06
N ALA A 73 -13.57 4.44 8.10
CA ALA A 73 -12.85 3.20 8.33
C ALA A 73 -13.80 2.08 8.79
N SER A 74 -13.70 0.92 8.15
CA SER A 74 -14.36 -0.32 8.55
C SER A 74 -13.47 -1.17 9.45
N LEU A 75 -12.15 -0.96 9.41
CA LEU A 75 -11.17 -1.69 10.21
C LEU A 75 -9.99 -0.79 10.60
N HIS A 76 -9.53 -0.90 11.86
CA HIS A 76 -8.21 -0.46 12.28
C HIS A 76 -7.51 -1.55 13.11
N VAL A 77 -6.26 -1.83 12.77
CA VAL A 77 -5.40 -2.78 13.49
C VAL A 77 -4.04 -2.14 13.74
N TYR A 78 -3.52 -2.28 14.97
CA TYR A 78 -2.14 -1.90 15.25
C TYR A 78 -1.21 -3.09 14.97
N ILE A 79 -0.36 -2.94 13.96
CA ILE A 79 0.61 -3.97 13.56
C ILE A 79 1.97 -3.74 14.23
N GLY A 80 2.27 -2.51 14.58
CA GLY A 80 3.60 -2.05 14.98
C GLY A 80 4.25 -1.20 13.89
N GLY A 81 5.33 -0.53 14.21
CA GLY A 81 5.99 0.38 13.29
C GLY A 81 6.49 -0.32 12.01
N GLY A 82 6.44 0.40 10.90
CA GLY A 82 7.23 0.10 9.71
C GLY A 82 8.61 0.79 9.84
N TYR A 83 9.55 0.39 9.00
CA TYR A 83 10.75 1.18 8.78
C TYR A 83 10.41 2.31 7.80
N THR A 84 11.09 3.46 7.91
CA THR A 84 10.83 4.61 7.04
C THR A 84 10.90 4.21 5.57
N GLY A 85 9.78 4.29 4.85
CA GLY A 85 9.65 3.91 3.44
C GLY A 85 9.27 2.45 3.20
N ALA A 86 9.47 1.53 4.16
CA ALA A 86 9.05 0.14 4.04
C ALA A 86 7.74 -0.07 4.82
N LEU A 87 6.61 0.04 4.11
CA LEU A 87 5.25 -0.05 4.66
C LEU A 87 4.40 -1.08 3.92
N SER A 88 5.05 -2.02 3.24
CA SER A 88 4.40 -2.89 2.28
C SER A 88 3.33 -3.80 2.90
N PHE A 89 2.32 -4.06 2.11
CA PHE A 89 1.27 -5.03 2.41
C PHE A 89 0.62 -5.52 1.11
N ALA A 90 -0.06 -6.66 1.21
CA ALA A 90 -0.86 -7.20 0.10
C ALA A 90 -2.05 -8.00 0.64
N GLY A 91 -3.16 -8.02 -0.10
CA GLY A 91 -4.30 -8.88 0.18
C GLY A 91 -4.27 -10.10 -0.75
N LEU A 92 -4.35 -11.31 -0.21
CA LEU A 92 -4.41 -12.53 -1.00
C LEU A 92 -5.49 -13.46 -0.44
N LYS A 93 -6.50 -13.79 -1.24
CA LYS A 93 -7.68 -14.57 -0.82
C LYS A 93 -8.33 -13.93 0.42
N ASP A 94 -8.51 -14.68 1.49
CA ASP A 94 -9.13 -14.22 2.73
C ASP A 94 -8.14 -13.64 3.76
N GLU A 95 -6.90 -13.39 3.33
CA GLU A 95 -5.82 -12.94 4.21
C GLU A 95 -5.21 -11.61 3.75
N ILE A 96 -4.65 -10.89 4.71
CA ILE A 96 -3.90 -9.67 4.48
C ILE A 96 -2.53 -9.85 5.11
N TYR A 97 -1.50 -9.66 4.31
CA TYR A 97 -0.10 -9.79 4.69
C TYR A 97 0.49 -8.40 4.86
N VAL A 98 0.98 -8.09 6.06
CA VAL A 98 1.47 -6.76 6.40
C VAL A 98 2.89 -6.85 6.94
N TYR A 99 3.80 -6.10 6.36
CA TYR A 99 5.16 -5.97 6.86
C TYR A 99 5.20 -5.28 8.23
N LYS A 100 6.05 -5.79 9.12
CA LYS A 100 6.34 -5.22 10.44
C LYS A 100 7.85 -5.21 10.66
N SER A 101 8.40 -4.03 10.88
CA SER A 101 9.80 -3.86 11.21
C SER A 101 10.08 -4.27 12.66
N GLY A 102 11.15 -5.00 12.85
CA GLY A 102 11.67 -5.42 14.15
C GLY A 102 10.63 -6.12 15.02
N GLY A 103 10.74 -7.37 15.25
CA GLY A 103 9.70 -8.04 16.01
C GLY A 103 10.15 -9.25 16.76
N GLN A 104 10.45 -10.28 16.07
CA GLN A 104 10.81 -11.55 16.66
C GLN A 104 12.31 -11.62 16.95
N LYS A 105 12.65 -12.18 18.10
CA LYS A 105 14.02 -12.64 18.37
C LYS A 105 14.04 -14.14 18.14
N ASP A 106 14.53 -14.54 16.98
CA ASP A 106 14.81 -15.96 16.73
C ASP A 106 16.28 -16.21 17.05
N GLY A 107 16.54 -17.13 17.99
CA GLY A 107 17.88 -17.43 18.48
C GLY A 107 18.65 -16.21 18.99
N GLY A 108 17.96 -15.15 19.46
CA GLY A 108 18.55 -13.92 19.98
C GLY A 108 18.78 -12.82 18.95
N LYS A 109 18.49 -13.04 17.67
CA LYS A 109 18.56 -12.01 16.62
C LYS A 109 17.17 -11.41 16.34
N PRO A 110 17.03 -10.08 16.28
CA PRO A 110 15.78 -9.48 15.81
C PRO A 110 15.59 -9.81 14.32
N SER A 111 14.37 -10.11 13.91
CA SER A 111 13.97 -10.26 12.51
C SER A 111 12.75 -9.42 12.22
N ASP A 112 12.60 -8.98 10.98
CA ASP A 112 11.39 -8.38 10.49
C ASP A 112 10.34 -9.46 10.22
N LEU A 113 9.07 -9.10 10.25
CA LEU A 113 7.95 -10.05 10.19
C LEU A 113 7.03 -9.73 9.03
N LEU A 114 6.43 -10.77 8.49
CA LEU A 114 5.20 -10.71 7.72
C LEU A 114 4.05 -11.12 8.66
N VAL A 115 3.19 -10.17 9.00
CA VAL A 115 2.02 -10.39 9.87
C VAL A 115 0.85 -10.76 8.99
N VAL A 116 0.24 -11.92 9.26
CA VAL A 116 -0.93 -12.42 8.54
C VAL A 116 -2.18 -12.08 9.33
N LEU A 117 -3.09 -11.34 8.73
CA LEU A 117 -4.39 -10.98 9.28
C LEU A 117 -5.50 -11.71 8.53
N ASP A 118 -6.58 -12.05 9.21
CA ASP A 118 -7.84 -12.33 8.55
C ASP A 118 -8.56 -11.02 8.14
N ARG A 119 -9.69 -11.12 7.43
CA ARG A 119 -10.49 -9.96 7.00
C ARG A 119 -11.16 -9.19 8.14
N ASN A 120 -11.18 -9.76 9.35
CA ASN A 120 -11.68 -9.10 10.56
C ASN A 120 -10.55 -8.41 11.35
N GLY A 121 -9.30 -8.51 10.89
CA GLY A 121 -8.13 -7.93 11.52
C GLY A 121 -7.53 -8.75 12.65
N ALA A 122 -7.98 -9.99 12.86
CA ALA A 122 -7.32 -10.89 13.80
C ALA A 122 -5.97 -11.35 13.24
N ILE A 123 -4.93 -11.30 14.06
CA ILE A 123 -3.62 -11.82 13.70
C ILE A 123 -3.68 -13.34 13.75
N LYS A 124 -3.49 -13.98 12.60
CA LYS A 124 -3.45 -15.44 12.46
C LYS A 124 -2.04 -15.98 12.69
N GLU A 125 -1.06 -15.29 12.13
CA GLU A 125 0.31 -15.74 12.14
C GLU A 125 1.29 -14.56 12.03
N GLN A 126 2.55 -14.78 12.46
CA GLN A 126 3.66 -13.87 12.27
C GLN A 126 4.86 -14.67 11.76
N ILE A 127 5.26 -14.42 10.54
CA ILE A 127 6.28 -15.18 9.82
C ILE A 127 7.56 -14.35 9.76
N ALA A 128 8.69 -14.94 10.18
CA ALA A 128 9.98 -14.27 10.09
C ALA A 128 10.40 -14.11 8.62
N LEU A 129 10.76 -12.89 8.23
CA LEU A 129 11.27 -12.62 6.89
C LEU A 129 12.73 -13.07 6.75
N PRO A 130 13.12 -13.61 5.59
CA PRO A 130 14.51 -14.02 5.32
C PRO A 130 15.46 -12.83 5.25
N LYS A 131 14.95 -11.65 4.92
CA LYS A 131 15.68 -10.38 4.91
C LYS A 131 14.81 -9.25 5.49
N PRO A 132 15.43 -8.18 6.00
CA PRO A 132 14.70 -7.01 6.47
C PRO A 132 14.15 -6.17 5.32
N LEU A 133 13.43 -5.10 5.67
CA LEU A 133 13.00 -4.03 4.77
C LEU A 133 12.16 -4.49 3.57
N ALA A 134 10.93 -4.93 3.84
CA ALA A 134 9.99 -5.20 2.75
C ALA A 134 9.51 -3.88 2.11
N TRP A 135 10.14 -3.49 1.01
CA TRP A 135 9.86 -2.26 0.27
C TRP A 135 8.55 -2.32 -0.49
N ASP A 136 8.23 -3.48 -1.08
CA ASP A 136 6.97 -3.71 -1.77
C ASP A 136 6.48 -5.15 -1.54
N ALA A 137 5.17 -5.36 -1.67
CA ALA A 137 4.50 -6.64 -1.63
C ALA A 137 3.34 -6.63 -2.63
N GLN A 138 3.35 -7.55 -3.58
CA GLN A 138 2.34 -7.67 -4.62
C GLN A 138 1.85 -9.10 -4.74
N CYS A 139 0.59 -9.28 -5.14
CA CYS A 139 0.03 -10.60 -5.41
C CYS A 139 0.24 -10.99 -6.87
N ALA A 140 0.60 -12.25 -7.10
CA ALA A 140 0.59 -12.85 -8.43
C ALA A 140 0.08 -14.29 -8.34
N GLY A 141 -1.14 -14.52 -8.80
CA GLY A 141 -1.82 -15.80 -8.64
C GLY A 141 -2.07 -16.14 -7.16
N GLU A 142 -1.54 -17.28 -6.72
CA GLU A 142 -1.66 -17.76 -5.33
C GLU A 142 -0.46 -17.37 -4.44
N ASN A 143 0.47 -16.58 -4.98
CA ASN A 143 1.73 -16.24 -4.33
C ASN A 143 1.84 -14.74 -4.06
N LEU A 144 2.74 -14.37 -3.15
CA LEU A 144 3.16 -13.00 -2.95
C LEU A 144 4.59 -12.83 -3.49
N LEU A 145 4.82 -11.76 -4.24
CA LEU A 145 6.15 -11.27 -4.52
C LEU A 145 6.48 -10.19 -3.50
N LEU A 146 7.65 -10.30 -2.90
CA LEU A 146 8.14 -9.40 -1.86
C LEU A 146 9.48 -8.82 -2.29
N ASP A 147 9.61 -7.51 -2.26
CA ASP A 147 10.91 -6.84 -2.38
C ASP A 147 11.52 -6.71 -0.99
N LEU A 148 12.48 -7.57 -0.67
CA LEU A 148 13.19 -7.61 0.60
C LEU A 148 14.61 -7.10 0.42
N ASP A 149 14.88 -5.88 0.87
CA ASP A 149 16.20 -5.23 0.74
C ASP A 149 16.72 -5.25 -0.72
N HIS A 150 15.82 -4.90 -1.66
CA HIS A 150 16.04 -4.89 -3.12
C HIS A 150 16.28 -6.26 -3.76
N GLU A 151 16.00 -7.33 -3.07
CA GLU A 151 15.98 -8.69 -3.64
C GLU A 151 14.54 -9.23 -3.64
N ILE A 152 14.15 -9.82 -4.77
CA ILE A 152 12.78 -10.29 -4.93
C ILE A 152 12.66 -11.74 -4.47
N TYR A 153 11.71 -11.97 -3.60
CA TYR A 153 11.31 -13.27 -3.06
C TYR A 153 9.89 -13.61 -3.48
N ILE A 154 9.62 -14.88 -3.73
CA ILE A 154 8.27 -15.41 -3.82
C ILE A 154 7.93 -16.05 -2.48
N PHE A 155 6.86 -15.61 -1.85
CA PHE A 155 6.29 -16.28 -0.70
C PHE A 155 5.10 -17.13 -1.12
N GLU A 156 5.15 -18.42 -0.79
CA GLU A 156 4.13 -19.44 -1.03
C GLU A 156 3.31 -19.65 0.25
N PRO A 157 2.12 -19.03 0.38
CA PRO A 157 1.37 -19.05 1.65
C PRO A 157 0.97 -20.44 2.13
N LYS A 158 0.63 -21.34 1.19
CA LYS A 158 0.22 -22.72 1.52
C LYS A 158 1.30 -23.52 2.23
N GLU A 159 2.57 -23.24 1.90
CA GLU A 159 3.74 -23.94 2.42
C GLU A 159 4.48 -23.12 3.48
N ALA A 160 4.05 -21.86 3.70
CA ALA A 160 4.75 -20.86 4.52
C ALA A 160 6.25 -20.74 4.15
N LYS A 161 6.56 -20.76 2.85
CA LYS A 161 7.91 -20.86 2.32
C LYS A 161 8.29 -19.67 1.47
N PHE A 162 9.54 -19.24 1.61
CA PHE A 162 10.15 -18.24 0.73
C PHE A 162 11.06 -18.90 -0.31
N ARG A 163 10.87 -18.50 -1.58
CA ARG A 163 11.77 -18.83 -2.68
C ARG A 163 12.60 -17.60 -3.03
N GLU A 164 13.91 -17.75 -3.05
CA GLU A 164 14.84 -16.69 -3.44
C GLU A 164 15.06 -16.72 -4.95
N ILE A 165 14.50 -15.77 -5.66
CA ILE A 165 14.59 -15.69 -7.14
C ILE A 165 16.05 -15.48 -7.58
N LEU A 166 16.84 -14.71 -6.84
CA LEU A 166 18.24 -14.45 -7.16
C LEU A 166 19.04 -15.76 -7.28
N ALA A 167 18.88 -16.67 -6.33
CA ALA A 167 19.53 -17.97 -6.35
C ALA A 167 18.92 -18.90 -7.42
N GLU A 168 17.60 -18.95 -7.53
CA GLU A 168 16.86 -19.80 -8.46
C GLU A 168 17.22 -19.50 -9.93
N GLN A 169 17.33 -18.22 -10.27
CA GLN A 169 17.60 -17.77 -11.64
C GLN A 169 19.10 -17.49 -11.89
N ASN A 170 19.99 -17.78 -10.91
CA ASN A 170 21.43 -17.49 -10.99
C ASN A 170 21.74 -16.04 -11.36
N ILE A 171 20.97 -15.10 -10.81
CA ILE A 171 21.13 -13.68 -11.09
C ILE A 171 22.40 -13.16 -10.42
N LYS A 172 23.26 -12.50 -11.19
CA LYS A 172 24.44 -11.86 -10.65
C LYS A 172 24.10 -10.47 -10.12
N LYS A 173 24.46 -10.20 -8.87
CA LYS A 173 24.36 -8.86 -8.29
C LYS A 173 25.19 -7.87 -9.11
N SER A 174 24.61 -6.74 -9.41
CA SER A 174 25.26 -5.64 -10.11
C SER A 174 25.25 -4.40 -9.23
N SER A 175 25.84 -3.30 -9.73
CA SER A 175 25.73 -1.98 -9.09
C SER A 175 24.36 -1.34 -9.22
N GLU A 176 23.48 -1.88 -10.08
CA GLU A 176 22.08 -1.47 -10.22
C GLU A 176 21.27 -2.13 -9.10
N ILE A 177 21.09 -1.41 -7.99
CA ILE A 177 20.42 -1.94 -6.80
C ILE A 177 18.93 -1.62 -6.77
N ALA A 178 18.45 -0.70 -7.63
CA ALA A 178 17.04 -0.34 -7.65
C ALA A 178 16.19 -1.52 -8.15
N SER A 179 15.06 -1.75 -7.51
CA SER A 179 14.13 -2.85 -7.75
C SER A 179 12.70 -2.34 -7.91
N PHE A 180 11.85 -3.13 -8.53
CA PHE A 180 10.41 -2.87 -8.63
C PHE A 180 9.62 -4.17 -8.74
N ILE A 181 8.37 -4.14 -8.34
CA ILE A 181 7.37 -5.18 -8.58
C ILE A 181 6.10 -4.50 -9.10
N CYS A 182 5.54 -5.04 -10.17
CA CYS A 182 4.22 -4.67 -10.68
C CYS A 182 3.41 -5.94 -10.88
N SER A 183 2.18 -5.97 -10.45
CA SER A 183 1.31 -7.12 -10.63
C SER A 183 -0.05 -6.71 -11.20
N ALA A 184 -0.61 -7.57 -12.03
CA ALA A 184 -1.97 -7.46 -12.52
C ALA A 184 -2.49 -8.86 -12.86
N ASN A 185 -3.77 -9.11 -12.59
CA ASN A 185 -4.37 -10.42 -12.73
C ASN A 185 -3.56 -11.49 -11.95
N ASN A 186 -3.09 -12.53 -12.62
CA ASN A 186 -2.29 -13.60 -12.02
C ASN A 186 -0.80 -13.53 -12.42
N ALA A 187 -0.37 -12.40 -12.98
CA ALA A 187 1.00 -12.20 -13.44
C ALA A 187 1.67 -11.05 -12.68
N ALA A 188 3.00 -11.09 -12.66
CA ALA A 188 3.81 -9.98 -12.20
C ALA A 188 4.99 -9.75 -13.14
N VAL A 189 5.44 -8.51 -13.22
CA VAL A 189 6.73 -8.13 -13.80
C VAL A 189 7.55 -7.48 -12.70
N PHE A 190 8.79 -7.87 -12.57
CA PHE A 190 9.68 -7.32 -11.57
C PHE A 190 11.08 -7.08 -12.12
N GLY A 191 11.77 -6.14 -11.51
CA GLY A 191 13.15 -5.83 -11.83
C GLY A 191 14.03 -5.89 -10.61
N MET A 192 15.22 -6.50 -10.75
CA MET A 192 16.30 -6.43 -9.76
C MET A 192 17.67 -6.57 -10.42
N PHE A 193 18.67 -5.88 -9.88
CA PHE A 193 20.03 -5.87 -10.39
C PHE A 193 20.16 -5.58 -11.89
N GLY A 194 19.29 -4.69 -12.42
CA GLY A 194 19.31 -4.28 -13.82
C GLY A 194 18.66 -5.26 -14.79
N GLN A 195 18.00 -6.32 -14.31
CA GLN A 195 17.34 -7.32 -15.13
C GLN A 195 15.84 -7.34 -14.87
N ILE A 196 15.05 -7.54 -15.91
CA ILE A 196 13.58 -7.58 -15.87
C ILE A 196 13.12 -9.02 -16.09
N TYR A 197 12.19 -9.46 -15.26
CA TYR A 197 11.58 -10.77 -15.30
C TYR A 197 10.06 -10.69 -15.28
N THR A 198 9.40 -11.68 -15.86
CA THR A 198 7.97 -11.94 -15.63
C THR A 198 7.80 -13.20 -14.78
N PHE A 199 6.76 -13.17 -13.94
CA PHE A 199 6.28 -14.31 -13.17
C PHE A 199 4.82 -14.56 -13.53
N CYS A 200 4.55 -15.74 -14.07
CA CYS A 200 3.21 -16.16 -14.47
C CYS A 200 3.10 -17.67 -14.38
N GLU A 201 2.02 -18.21 -13.79
CA GLU A 201 1.82 -19.66 -13.62
C GLU A 201 3.03 -20.39 -13.04
N ASP A 202 3.59 -19.83 -11.95
CA ASP A 202 4.78 -20.29 -11.22
C ASP A 202 6.08 -20.37 -12.05
N LYS A 203 6.09 -19.79 -13.25
CA LYS A 203 7.27 -19.72 -14.12
C LYS A 203 7.86 -18.32 -14.09
N ILE A 204 9.19 -18.28 -14.03
CA ILE A 204 9.96 -17.06 -14.14
C ILE A 204 10.65 -17.06 -15.50
N SER A 205 10.53 -15.95 -16.24
CA SER A 205 11.17 -15.78 -17.54
C SER A 205 11.82 -14.40 -17.63
N LYS A 206 13.05 -14.35 -18.13
CA LYS A 206 13.75 -13.07 -18.35
C LYS A 206 13.09 -12.32 -19.52
N LEU A 207 12.74 -11.06 -19.32
CA LEU A 207 12.19 -10.16 -20.35
C LEU A 207 13.25 -9.25 -20.97
N GLY A 208 14.20 -8.75 -20.17
CA GLY A 208 15.15 -7.77 -20.66
C GLY A 208 16.06 -7.24 -19.56
N GLU A 209 16.58 -6.04 -19.80
CA GLU A 209 17.49 -5.36 -18.88
C GLU A 209 17.11 -3.88 -18.78
N TYR A 210 17.46 -3.26 -17.65
CA TYR A 210 17.30 -1.83 -17.44
C TYR A 210 18.55 -1.24 -16.79
N LYS A 211 18.71 0.07 -16.95
CA LYS A 211 19.73 0.82 -16.28
C LYS A 211 19.14 2.16 -15.83
N CYS A 212 19.19 2.42 -14.54
CA CYS A 212 18.69 3.64 -13.96
C CYS A 212 19.69 4.79 -14.13
N SER A 213 19.20 5.96 -14.49
CA SER A 213 19.91 7.21 -14.22
C SER A 213 19.70 7.60 -12.75
N THR A 214 20.51 8.53 -12.27
CA THR A 214 20.38 9.04 -10.90
C THR A 214 20.14 10.54 -10.91
N LYS A 215 19.32 10.99 -9.96
CA LYS A 215 19.16 12.42 -9.65
C LYS A 215 19.44 12.61 -8.17
N ASN A 216 20.40 13.47 -7.83
CA ASN A 216 20.83 13.69 -6.45
C ASN A 216 21.20 12.38 -5.72
N HIS A 217 21.90 11.48 -6.40
CA HIS A 217 22.30 10.13 -5.93
C HIS A 217 21.15 9.15 -5.69
N VAL A 218 19.90 9.50 -6.04
CA VAL A 218 18.75 8.60 -5.97
C VAL A 218 18.51 7.99 -7.35
N PRO A 219 18.42 6.66 -7.48
CA PRO A 219 18.05 6.02 -8.74
C PRO A 219 16.64 6.44 -9.17
N ILE A 220 16.48 6.70 -10.48
CA ILE A 220 15.16 6.94 -11.06
C ILE A 220 14.64 5.59 -11.52
N LEU A 221 13.65 5.07 -10.81
CA LEU A 221 12.99 3.82 -11.18
C LEU A 221 11.55 3.84 -10.69
N CYS A 222 10.62 3.77 -11.61
CA CYS A 222 9.24 3.39 -11.32
C CYS A 222 8.65 2.64 -12.51
N ALA A 223 7.72 1.73 -12.22
CA ALA A 223 7.09 0.89 -13.21
C ALA A 223 5.61 0.70 -12.91
N ALA A 224 4.83 0.38 -13.94
CA ALA A 224 3.43 -0.03 -13.81
C ALA A 224 3.08 -1.08 -14.85
N LEU A 225 2.22 -2.02 -14.47
CA LEU A 225 1.69 -3.04 -15.36
C LEU A 225 0.22 -2.69 -15.69
N SER A 226 -0.17 -2.83 -16.96
CA SER A 226 -1.56 -2.66 -17.37
C SER A 226 -2.48 -3.69 -16.71
N ALA A 227 -3.77 -3.36 -16.58
CA ALA A 227 -4.74 -4.21 -15.89
C ALA A 227 -4.87 -5.62 -16.51
N ASP A 228 -4.66 -5.75 -17.83
CA ASP A 228 -4.64 -7.03 -18.54
C ASP A 228 -3.28 -7.76 -18.48
N ALA A 229 -2.28 -7.19 -17.80
CA ALA A 229 -0.91 -7.67 -17.71
C ALA A 229 -0.17 -7.78 -19.06
N SER A 230 -0.61 -7.05 -20.10
CA SER A 230 0.02 -7.12 -21.43
C SER A 230 1.13 -6.09 -21.62
N THR A 231 1.08 -4.97 -20.90
CA THR A 231 1.93 -3.79 -21.14
C THR A 231 2.60 -3.34 -19.86
N LEU A 232 3.93 -3.16 -19.92
CA LEU A 232 4.74 -2.59 -18.85
C LEU A 232 5.15 -1.16 -19.23
N ALA A 233 4.83 -0.21 -18.38
CA ALA A 233 5.40 1.13 -18.43
C ALA A 233 6.61 1.20 -17.48
N LEU A 234 7.78 1.64 -17.97
CA LEU A 234 9.02 1.67 -17.22
C LEU A 234 9.71 3.03 -17.39
N CYS A 235 9.95 3.72 -16.28
CA CYS A 235 10.71 4.96 -16.22
C CYS A 235 12.05 4.70 -15.50
N THR A 236 13.16 4.94 -16.20
CA THR A 236 14.52 4.80 -15.68
C THR A 236 15.36 6.08 -15.84
N LYS A 237 14.77 7.10 -16.45
CA LYS A 237 15.42 8.40 -16.67
C LYS A 237 14.39 9.54 -16.57
N GLU A 238 14.90 10.71 -16.25
CA GLU A 238 14.12 11.95 -16.28
C GLU A 238 13.57 12.20 -17.69
N ASN A 239 12.26 12.47 -17.81
CA ASN A 239 11.57 12.78 -19.07
C ASN A 239 11.58 11.66 -20.14
N GLU A 240 11.95 10.42 -19.76
CA GLU A 240 11.92 9.27 -20.66
C GLU A 240 11.13 8.13 -20.01
N LEU A 241 10.22 7.51 -20.77
CA LEU A 241 9.41 6.39 -20.36
C LEU A 241 9.34 5.38 -21.50
N GLN A 242 9.58 4.12 -21.19
CA GLN A 242 9.46 3.02 -22.14
C GLN A 242 8.16 2.27 -21.91
N ILE A 243 7.50 1.91 -23.00
CA ILE A 243 6.35 1.02 -23.02
C ILE A 243 6.81 -0.29 -23.64
N LEU A 244 6.71 -1.37 -22.88
CA LEU A 244 7.17 -2.69 -23.28
C LEU A 244 5.99 -3.67 -23.29
N ASN A 245 6.09 -4.65 -24.18
CA ASN A 245 5.26 -5.84 -24.11
C ASN A 245 5.69 -6.68 -22.90
N ALA A 246 4.79 -6.88 -21.94
CA ALA A 246 5.10 -7.56 -20.69
C ALA A 246 5.31 -9.08 -20.83
N LYS A 247 5.03 -9.67 -22.01
CA LYS A 247 5.20 -11.10 -22.27
C LYS A 247 6.57 -11.44 -22.86
N ASN A 248 7.12 -10.56 -23.71
CA ASN A 248 8.35 -10.84 -24.45
C ASN A 248 9.43 -9.76 -24.30
N GLY A 249 9.14 -8.66 -23.60
CA GLY A 249 10.08 -7.57 -23.38
C GLY A 249 10.33 -6.66 -24.58
N GLU A 250 9.58 -6.80 -25.68
CA GLU A 250 9.69 -5.95 -26.84
C GLU A 250 9.32 -4.52 -26.51
N ILE A 251 10.15 -3.57 -26.90
CA ILE A 251 9.87 -2.13 -26.74
C ILE A 251 8.82 -1.73 -27.79
N LEU A 252 7.61 -1.42 -27.32
CA LEU A 252 6.50 -0.98 -28.14
C LEU A 252 6.63 0.52 -28.49
N SER A 253 7.06 1.33 -27.52
CA SER A 253 7.35 2.74 -27.75
C SER A 253 8.30 3.32 -26.70
N GLU A 254 8.99 4.39 -27.09
CA GLU A 254 9.77 5.24 -26.20
C GLU A 254 9.14 6.63 -26.19
N LEU A 255 8.67 7.06 -25.02
CA LEU A 255 7.99 8.33 -24.85
C LEU A 255 8.96 9.34 -24.23
N ARG A 256 9.01 10.53 -24.83
CA ARG A 256 9.77 11.66 -24.30
C ARG A 256 8.85 12.84 -24.12
N ALA A 257 8.71 13.29 -22.87
CA ALA A 257 7.87 14.42 -22.53
C ALA A 257 8.40 15.14 -21.27
N GLU A 258 8.04 16.38 -21.07
CA GLU A 258 8.47 17.17 -19.92
C GLU A 258 7.62 16.84 -18.67
N PHE A 259 7.90 15.71 -18.05
CA PHE A 259 7.26 15.32 -16.80
C PHE A 259 8.23 15.28 -15.60
N GLY A 260 9.52 15.56 -15.81
CA GLY A 260 10.53 15.56 -14.75
C GLY A 260 10.90 14.15 -14.25
N VAL A 261 11.36 14.08 -13.01
CA VAL A 261 11.65 12.81 -12.32
C VAL A 261 10.37 12.27 -11.75
N LEU A 262 10.10 10.99 -12.00
CA LEU A 262 8.94 10.27 -11.47
C LEU A 262 9.36 9.34 -10.33
N ASP A 263 8.49 9.17 -9.37
CA ASP A 263 8.64 8.18 -8.29
C ASP A 263 7.47 7.19 -8.21
N LYS A 264 6.36 7.47 -8.90
CA LYS A 264 5.24 6.53 -9.04
C LYS A 264 4.49 6.76 -10.34
N ILE A 265 4.12 5.65 -10.99
CA ILE A 265 3.27 5.64 -12.17
C ILE A 265 2.20 4.57 -12.02
N CYS A 266 1.05 4.74 -12.66
CA CYS A 266 0.05 3.69 -12.83
C CYS A 266 -0.75 3.91 -14.10
N PHE A 267 -1.33 2.84 -14.65
CA PHE A 267 -2.31 2.92 -15.73
C PHE A 267 -3.65 3.40 -15.19
N LEU A 268 -4.24 4.41 -15.84
CA LEU A 268 -5.65 4.79 -15.65
C LEU A 268 -6.55 3.96 -16.55
N ASP A 269 -6.07 3.72 -17.76
CA ASP A 269 -6.62 2.87 -18.81
C ASP A 269 -5.49 2.43 -19.75
N ASP A 270 -5.80 1.75 -20.84
CA ASP A 270 -4.81 1.20 -21.79
C ASP A 270 -4.00 2.29 -22.53
N GLU A 271 -4.46 3.54 -22.52
CA GLU A 271 -3.86 4.65 -23.28
C GLU A 271 -3.34 5.78 -22.39
N THR A 272 -3.65 5.76 -21.08
CA THR A 272 -3.36 6.86 -20.17
C THR A 272 -2.62 6.40 -18.92
N LEU A 273 -1.51 7.05 -18.63
CA LEU A 273 -0.77 6.88 -17.38
C LEU A 273 -1.00 8.06 -16.44
N LEU A 274 -1.16 7.77 -15.17
CA LEU A 274 -1.04 8.74 -14.08
C LEU A 274 0.39 8.70 -13.55
N LEU A 275 1.01 9.88 -13.47
CA LEU A 275 2.40 10.08 -13.09
C LEU A 275 2.48 10.92 -11.84
N ARG A 276 3.33 10.57 -10.86
CA ARG A 276 3.68 11.43 -9.74
C ARG A 276 5.12 11.92 -9.89
N GLN A 277 5.27 13.25 -9.86
CA GLN A 277 6.57 13.88 -9.87
C GLN A 277 7.25 13.74 -8.50
N HIS A 278 8.48 13.30 -8.52
CA HIS A 278 9.31 13.18 -7.33
C HIS A 278 9.52 14.57 -6.67
N LEU A 279 9.51 14.63 -5.34
CA LEU A 279 9.63 15.83 -4.48
C LEU A 279 8.49 16.84 -4.59
N GLU A 280 7.92 17.06 -5.75
CA GLU A 280 6.82 18.02 -5.92
C GLU A 280 5.46 17.41 -5.57
N ASN A 281 5.37 16.07 -5.57
CA ASN A 281 4.13 15.31 -5.37
C ASN A 281 2.98 15.74 -6.28
N LYS A 282 3.32 16.27 -7.47
CA LYS A 282 2.34 16.65 -8.48
C LYS A 282 1.89 15.43 -9.27
N LEU A 283 0.60 15.37 -9.54
CA LEU A 283 -0.01 14.38 -10.42
C LEU A 283 -0.18 14.95 -11.82
N LEU A 284 0.30 14.20 -12.80
CA LEU A 284 0.16 14.48 -14.22
C LEU A 284 -0.44 13.26 -14.91
N SER A 285 -1.08 13.43 -16.04
CA SER A 285 -1.41 12.32 -16.92
C SER A 285 -0.65 12.40 -18.23
N LEU A 286 -0.29 11.24 -18.75
CA LEU A 286 0.42 11.06 -20.00
C LEU A 286 -0.41 10.20 -20.93
N ASP A 287 -0.79 10.74 -22.08
CA ASP A 287 -1.35 9.97 -23.18
C ASP A 287 -0.24 9.20 -23.88
N ILE A 288 -0.35 7.88 -23.92
CA ILE A 288 0.70 6.99 -24.43
C ILE A 288 0.88 7.15 -25.94
N LYS A 289 -0.20 7.37 -26.70
CA LYS A 289 -0.15 7.46 -28.17
C LYS A 289 0.48 8.75 -28.65
N SER A 290 0.14 9.87 -28.02
CA SER A 290 0.61 11.19 -28.43
C SER A 290 1.84 11.68 -27.68
N ALA A 291 2.28 10.97 -26.63
CA ALA A 291 3.31 11.40 -25.67
C ALA A 291 3.00 12.75 -25.02
N LYS A 292 1.72 13.13 -24.96
CA LYS A 292 1.30 14.43 -24.44
C LYS A 292 1.01 14.36 -22.94
N VAL A 293 1.71 15.18 -22.18
CA VAL A 293 1.42 15.41 -20.76
C VAL A 293 0.27 16.39 -20.64
N THR A 294 -0.72 16.04 -19.85
CA THR A 294 -1.89 16.88 -19.61
C THR A 294 -2.26 16.91 -18.12
N LYS A 295 -2.88 18.00 -17.68
CA LYS A 295 -3.60 18.02 -16.40
C LYS A 295 -4.98 17.43 -16.64
N GLN A 296 -5.34 16.44 -15.85
CA GLN A 296 -6.72 15.95 -15.85
C GLN A 296 -7.64 16.97 -15.19
N PRO A 297 -8.89 17.16 -15.69
CA PRO A 297 -9.84 18.15 -15.17
C PRO A 297 -10.17 17.97 -13.68
N TRP A 298 -10.08 16.72 -13.21
CA TRP A 298 -10.35 16.35 -11.83
C TRP A 298 -9.14 16.51 -10.89
N ILE A 299 -7.93 16.78 -11.44
CA ILE A 299 -6.74 17.10 -10.63
C ILE A 299 -6.80 18.59 -10.28
N LYS A 300 -7.31 18.90 -9.10
CA LYS A 300 -7.30 20.25 -8.53
C LYS A 300 -5.95 20.52 -7.86
N ASP A 301 -5.63 21.82 -7.67
CA ASP A 301 -4.35 22.21 -7.05
C ASP A 301 -4.16 21.62 -5.66
N GLU A 302 -5.22 21.44 -4.90
CA GLU A 302 -5.22 20.80 -3.59
C GLU A 302 -4.79 19.32 -3.61
N TYR A 303 -4.88 18.63 -4.76
CA TYR A 303 -4.47 17.23 -4.96
C TYR A 303 -3.07 17.10 -5.58
N LEU A 304 -2.45 18.21 -5.94
CA LEU A 304 -1.14 18.20 -6.62
C LEU A 304 0.00 17.78 -5.69
N ARG A 305 -0.23 17.70 -4.39
CA ARG A 305 0.73 17.23 -3.40
C ARG A 305 0.36 15.84 -2.87
N ALA A 306 0.01 14.94 -3.76
CA ALA A 306 -0.33 13.57 -3.41
C ALA A 306 0.86 12.87 -2.75
N SER A 307 0.81 12.67 -1.45
CA SER A 307 1.81 11.86 -0.74
C SER A 307 1.66 10.37 -1.07
N GLU A 308 0.44 9.94 -1.40
CA GLU A 308 0.15 8.60 -1.90
C GLU A 308 -1.06 8.61 -2.84
N PHE A 309 -1.14 7.66 -3.76
CA PHE A 309 -2.32 7.43 -4.59
C PHE A 309 -2.42 5.97 -5.03
N CYS A 310 -3.62 5.52 -5.31
CA CYS A 310 -3.89 4.22 -5.95
C CYS A 310 -5.13 4.30 -6.85
N VAL A 311 -5.18 3.38 -7.82
CA VAL A 311 -6.27 3.30 -8.80
C VAL A 311 -6.80 1.88 -8.86
N GLU A 312 -8.11 1.72 -8.89
CA GLU A 312 -8.81 0.44 -9.13
C GLU A 312 -10.21 0.72 -9.68
N ASP A 313 -10.63 -0.02 -10.68
CA ASP A 313 -12.00 -0.02 -11.23
C ASP A 313 -12.57 1.38 -11.52
N GLY A 314 -11.77 2.25 -12.13
CA GLY A 314 -12.19 3.60 -12.47
C GLY A 314 -12.30 4.55 -11.27
N LYS A 315 -11.79 4.16 -10.12
CA LYS A 315 -11.65 5.00 -8.92
C LYS A 315 -10.20 5.38 -8.72
N LEU A 316 -9.94 6.64 -8.44
CA LEU A 316 -8.65 7.15 -7.98
C LEU A 316 -8.79 7.56 -6.51
N VAL A 317 -7.91 7.09 -5.67
CA VAL A 317 -7.74 7.64 -4.33
C VAL A 317 -6.44 8.42 -4.28
N VAL A 318 -6.51 9.65 -3.76
CA VAL A 318 -5.36 10.50 -3.50
C VAL A 318 -5.32 10.80 -2.02
N ILE A 319 -4.16 10.63 -1.40
CA ILE A 319 -3.90 10.96 0.01
C ILE A 319 -2.90 12.10 0.06
N ASP A 320 -3.29 13.20 0.74
CA ASP A 320 -2.41 14.32 1.09
C ASP A 320 -2.29 14.39 2.61
N GLN A 321 -1.15 13.95 3.12
CA GLN A 321 -0.89 13.80 4.56
C GLN A 321 -1.95 12.91 5.25
N SER A 322 -2.88 13.51 5.99
CA SER A 322 -3.97 12.80 6.68
C SER A 322 -5.32 12.89 5.98
N ARG A 323 -5.42 13.60 4.86
CA ARG A 323 -6.67 13.74 4.08
C ARG A 323 -6.64 12.81 2.88
N GLY A 324 -7.76 12.15 2.63
CA GLY A 324 -7.95 11.31 1.46
C GLY A 324 -9.16 11.76 0.66
N TYR A 325 -9.08 11.57 -0.65
CA TYR A 325 -10.12 11.90 -1.62
C TYR A 325 -10.29 10.72 -2.55
N ALA A 326 -11.50 10.19 -2.64
CA ALA A 326 -11.86 9.19 -3.63
C ALA A 326 -12.57 9.88 -4.79
N ILE A 327 -12.08 9.68 -5.99
CA ILE A 327 -12.51 10.37 -7.21
C ILE A 327 -12.96 9.33 -8.23
N ASN A 328 -14.13 9.54 -8.83
CA ASN A 328 -14.56 8.77 -9.98
C ASN A 328 -13.83 9.28 -11.24
N LEU A 329 -13.00 8.45 -11.84
CA LEU A 329 -12.20 8.83 -13.00
C LEU A 329 -13.02 9.19 -14.23
N LYS A 330 -14.22 8.61 -14.38
CA LYS A 330 -15.09 8.85 -15.53
C LYS A 330 -15.80 10.20 -15.45
N SER A 331 -16.34 10.55 -14.27
CA SER A 331 -17.09 11.81 -14.08
C SER A 331 -16.22 12.94 -13.52
N GLY A 332 -15.11 12.63 -12.88
CA GLY A 332 -14.28 13.58 -12.15
C GLY A 332 -14.84 14.00 -10.78
N ASP A 333 -15.93 13.36 -10.33
CA ASP A 333 -16.58 13.71 -9.09
C ASP A 333 -15.85 13.12 -7.88
N VAL A 334 -15.77 13.90 -6.80
CA VAL A 334 -15.32 13.41 -5.50
C VAL A 334 -16.43 12.56 -4.88
N MET A 335 -16.20 11.26 -4.78
CA MET A 335 -17.15 10.29 -4.22
C MET A 335 -17.14 10.28 -2.70
N ALA A 336 -15.95 10.47 -2.11
CA ALA A 336 -15.76 10.52 -0.67
C ALA A 336 -14.55 11.37 -0.31
N GLU A 337 -14.69 12.12 0.79
CA GLU A 337 -13.58 12.74 1.50
C GLU A 337 -13.44 12.04 2.85
N PHE A 338 -12.21 11.78 3.26
CA PHE A 338 -11.96 11.11 4.53
C PHE A 338 -10.69 11.64 5.20
N THR A 339 -10.56 11.35 6.47
CA THR A 339 -9.37 11.68 7.24
C THR A 339 -8.78 10.39 7.79
N LEU A 340 -7.48 10.20 7.62
CA LEU A 340 -6.78 9.12 8.29
C LEU A 340 -6.81 9.39 9.79
N ASP A 341 -7.45 8.52 10.55
CA ASP A 341 -7.79 8.75 11.96
C ASP A 341 -6.58 8.81 12.89
N HIS A 342 -5.48 8.14 12.51
CA HIS A 342 -4.28 8.03 13.34
C HIS A 342 -3.12 8.81 12.74
N VAL A 343 -2.10 9.06 13.56
CA VAL A 343 -0.95 9.86 13.15
C VAL A 343 -0.28 9.24 11.92
N VAL A 344 -0.06 10.06 10.89
CA VAL A 344 0.53 9.68 9.62
C VAL A 344 1.63 10.69 9.29
N LYS A 345 2.83 10.21 9.02
CA LYS A 345 3.90 10.95 8.38
C LYS A 345 4.08 10.48 6.94
N SER A 346 4.03 9.16 6.76
CA SER A 346 3.98 8.49 5.47
C SER A 346 3.00 7.31 5.53
N CYS A 347 2.44 6.94 4.39
CA CYS A 347 1.58 5.77 4.27
C CYS A 347 1.80 5.10 2.92
N GLU A 348 1.37 3.85 2.84
CA GLU A 348 1.15 3.12 1.59
C GLU A 348 -0.34 2.82 1.48
N ALA A 349 -0.89 2.95 0.27
CA ALA A 349 -2.29 2.72 -0.02
C ALA A 349 -2.46 1.84 -1.25
N LYS A 350 -3.34 0.84 -1.12
CA LYS A 350 -3.74 -0.08 -2.19
C LYS A 350 -5.21 -0.43 -2.02
N PHE A 351 -5.85 -0.90 -3.07
CA PHE A 351 -7.14 -1.53 -2.92
C PHE A 351 -6.99 -3.01 -2.52
N ILE A 352 -7.87 -3.47 -1.65
CA ILE A 352 -8.05 -4.88 -1.28
C ILE A 352 -9.56 -5.14 -1.25
N ASP A 353 -10.05 -6.00 -2.13
CA ASP A 353 -11.47 -6.37 -2.25
C ASP A 353 -12.39 -5.13 -2.36
N GLY A 354 -12.01 -4.16 -3.18
CA GLY A 354 -12.77 -2.94 -3.42
C GLY A 354 -12.75 -1.93 -2.27
N LYS A 355 -12.05 -2.21 -1.17
CA LYS A 355 -11.82 -1.27 -0.06
C LYS A 355 -10.44 -0.64 -0.15
N LEU A 356 -10.34 0.60 0.29
CA LEU A 356 -9.05 1.24 0.41
C LEU A 356 -8.32 0.72 1.66
N ALA A 357 -7.22 0.02 1.45
CA ALA A 357 -6.30 -0.38 2.49
C ALA A 357 -5.19 0.67 2.65
N VAL A 358 -4.91 1.08 3.87
CA VAL A 358 -3.87 2.06 4.19
C VAL A 358 -3.00 1.55 5.32
N ARG A 359 -1.69 1.51 5.10
CA ARG A 359 -0.67 1.22 6.10
C ARG A 359 0.09 2.49 6.43
N THR A 360 0.16 2.85 7.71
CA THR A 360 0.86 4.06 8.17
C THR A 360 2.17 3.71 8.87
N ASP A 361 3.13 4.60 8.81
CA ASP A 361 4.44 4.47 9.45
C ASP A 361 4.39 4.39 10.98
N TYR A 362 3.33 4.91 11.62
CA TYR A 362 3.10 4.78 13.05
C TYR A 362 2.47 3.45 13.47
N GLY A 363 2.23 2.56 12.54
CA GLY A 363 1.88 1.17 12.83
C GLY A 363 0.40 0.81 12.70
N CYS A 364 -0.44 1.68 12.18
CA CYS A 364 -1.83 1.36 11.89
C CYS A 364 -1.97 0.74 10.49
N PHE A 365 -2.72 -0.33 10.39
CA PHE A 365 -3.31 -0.84 9.16
C PHE A 365 -4.81 -0.61 9.21
N SER A 366 -5.38 -0.09 8.14
CA SER A 366 -6.80 0.32 8.10
C SER A 366 -7.45 -0.08 6.78
N LEU A 367 -8.74 -0.40 6.83
CA LEU A 367 -9.59 -0.52 5.65
C LEU A 367 -10.65 0.58 5.71
N TYR A 368 -10.83 1.29 4.60
CA TYR A 368 -11.84 2.34 4.43
C TYR A 368 -12.84 1.92 3.35
N GLU A 369 -14.12 2.22 3.58
CA GLU A 369 -15.14 2.12 2.55
C GLU A 369 -15.02 3.31 1.58
N ILE A 370 -15.03 3.04 0.25
CA ILE A 370 -14.85 4.05 -0.80
C ILE A 370 -15.97 3.94 -1.86
#